data_ea76edb9d32b35ad3bedca27d9092612
#
_entry.id   ea76edb9d32b35ad3bedca27d9092612
#
_cell.length_a   1.000
_cell.length_b   1.000
_cell.length_c   1.000
_cell.angle_alpha   90.00
_cell.angle_beta   90.00
_cell.angle_gamma   90.00
#
_symmetry.space_group_name_H-M   'P 1'
#
loop_
_entity.id
_entity.type
_entity.pdbx_description
1 polymer ?
#
loop_
_entity_poly.entity_id
_entity_poly.type
_entity_poly.pdbx_seq_one_letter_code
_entity_poly.pdbx_strand_id
1 'polypeptide(L)'
;WEYVSKVKRVLAESLAEESSAILMDPLFAWPAASSVLRNDQGLMLTLEHAEYEETPRGRLSKIIPEWNVSKIKRAGADGVKLLAWYRPDSGKEVLEHQKNFVKQIGDECVRYDIPFLLELLVYPFPDESLEFLKLNKSMLVQESVSEFADPKYSVDLFKLENPVNDSDLLSEDGLNTESIQKVFDELGQISGRPWVMLSAGASADNFRKILQYAFRAGASGFLAGRAIWWESFVNNFPEIDQIRKSLELDGVKYMREINDL
;
A
#
# COMPACT_ATOMS: atom_id res chain seq x y z
N TRP A 1 13.70 4.81 -18.92
CA TRP A 1 12.57 3.89 -19.10
C TRP A 1 13.04 2.44 -19.03
N GLU A 2 13.90 2.01 -19.94
CA GLU A 2 14.36 0.63 -20.06
C GLU A 2 14.97 0.07 -18.76
N TYR A 3 15.79 0.84 -18.06
CA TYR A 3 16.39 0.43 -16.79
C TYR A 3 15.34 0.20 -15.71
N VAL A 4 14.34 1.08 -15.60
CA VAL A 4 13.25 0.93 -14.63
C VAL A 4 12.47 -0.38 -14.89
N SER A 5 12.14 -0.66 -16.14
CA SER A 5 11.46 -1.90 -16.53
C SER A 5 12.30 -3.14 -16.21
N LYS A 6 13.63 -3.09 -16.45
CA LYS A 6 14.55 -4.17 -16.08
C LYS A 6 14.56 -4.42 -14.56
N VAL A 7 14.65 -3.36 -13.76
CA VAL A 7 14.58 -3.48 -12.29
C VAL A 7 13.25 -4.08 -11.86
N LYS A 8 12.12 -3.57 -12.37
CA LYS A 8 10.79 -4.10 -12.06
C LYS A 8 10.65 -5.59 -12.39
N ARG A 9 11.21 -6.01 -13.52
CA ARG A 9 11.25 -7.41 -13.92
C ARG A 9 12.06 -8.25 -12.94
N VAL A 10 13.27 -7.81 -12.58
CA VAL A 10 14.12 -8.51 -11.61
C VAL A 10 13.45 -8.65 -10.26
N LEU A 11 12.79 -7.59 -9.76
CA LEU A 11 12.01 -7.64 -8.52
C LEU A 11 10.92 -8.73 -8.58
N ALA A 12 10.18 -8.79 -9.69
CA ALA A 12 9.14 -9.79 -9.87
C ALA A 12 9.74 -11.21 -9.96
N GLU A 13 10.77 -11.40 -10.78
CA GLU A 13 11.43 -12.69 -10.96
C GLU A 13 12.01 -13.26 -9.66
N SER A 14 12.59 -12.40 -8.81
CA SER A 14 13.23 -12.83 -7.56
C SER A 14 12.22 -13.07 -6.43
N LEU A 15 11.11 -12.32 -6.38
CA LEU A 15 10.24 -12.32 -5.21
C LEU A 15 8.86 -12.97 -5.45
N ALA A 16 8.52 -13.31 -6.71
CA ALA A 16 7.20 -13.83 -7.04
C ALA A 16 6.87 -15.13 -6.29
N GLU A 17 7.83 -16.05 -6.14
CA GLU A 17 7.58 -17.34 -5.49
C GLU A 17 7.06 -17.23 -4.05
N GLU A 18 7.45 -16.18 -3.35
CA GLU A 18 7.06 -15.93 -1.95
C GLU A 18 5.79 -15.06 -1.85
N SER A 19 5.11 -14.80 -2.96
CA SER A 19 3.95 -13.91 -3.02
C SER A 19 2.71 -14.63 -3.52
N SER A 20 1.55 -14.39 -2.88
CA SER A 20 0.25 -14.85 -3.37
C SER A 20 -0.29 -13.97 -4.51
N ALA A 21 0.12 -12.69 -4.55
CA ALA A 21 -0.23 -11.73 -5.60
C ALA A 21 0.87 -10.69 -5.77
N ILE A 22 0.95 -10.08 -6.95
CA ILE A 22 1.90 -9.00 -7.24
C ILE A 22 1.14 -7.76 -7.69
N LEU A 23 1.48 -6.62 -7.09
CA LEU A 23 1.01 -5.30 -7.52
C LEU A 23 1.97 -4.73 -8.56
N MET A 24 1.45 -4.41 -9.74
CA MET A 24 2.21 -3.83 -10.84
C MET A 24 1.62 -2.50 -11.30
N ASP A 25 2.51 -1.58 -11.68
CA ASP A 25 2.09 -0.40 -12.45
C ASP A 25 1.94 -0.76 -13.94
N PRO A 26 1.02 -0.09 -14.67
CA PRO A 26 0.77 -0.40 -16.08
C PRO A 26 1.85 0.09 -17.04
N LEU A 27 2.75 0.97 -16.61
CA LEU A 27 3.72 1.63 -17.48
C LEU A 27 5.05 0.87 -17.60
N PHE A 28 5.53 0.31 -16.48
CA PHE A 28 6.84 -0.31 -16.40
C PHE A 28 6.77 -1.78 -15.99
N ALA A 29 6.10 -2.07 -14.87
CA ALA A 29 6.12 -3.40 -14.28
C ALA A 29 5.29 -4.39 -15.09
N TRP A 30 4.03 -4.07 -15.39
CA TRP A 30 3.14 -4.98 -16.11
C TRP A 30 3.68 -5.38 -17.50
N PRO A 31 4.13 -4.48 -18.38
CA PRO A 31 4.70 -4.87 -19.67
C PRO A 31 5.99 -5.69 -19.56
N ALA A 32 6.79 -5.43 -18.53
CA ALA A 32 8.09 -6.07 -18.37
C ALA A 32 8.04 -7.42 -17.63
N ALA A 33 7.07 -7.61 -16.73
CA ALA A 33 7.08 -8.69 -15.75
C ALA A 33 5.79 -9.51 -15.67
N SER A 34 4.74 -9.21 -16.45
CA SER A 34 3.50 -9.99 -16.41
C SER A 34 3.71 -11.48 -16.73
N SER A 35 4.68 -11.81 -17.57
CA SER A 35 5.02 -13.20 -17.92
C SER A 35 5.74 -13.99 -16.81
N VAL A 36 6.12 -13.33 -15.71
CA VAL A 36 6.75 -13.97 -14.55
C VAL A 36 5.71 -14.61 -13.63
N LEU A 37 4.48 -14.11 -13.66
CA LEU A 37 3.40 -14.62 -12.81
C LEU A 37 3.06 -16.08 -13.15
N ARG A 38 2.89 -16.89 -12.11
CA ARG A 38 2.34 -18.23 -12.23
C ARG A 38 0.82 -18.18 -12.27
N ASN A 39 0.20 -19.26 -12.75
CA ASN A 39 -1.26 -19.35 -12.89
C ASN A 39 -2.02 -19.32 -11.54
N ASP A 40 -1.32 -19.56 -10.44
CA ASP A 40 -1.86 -19.57 -9.07
C ASP A 40 -1.60 -18.24 -8.31
N GLN A 41 -1.03 -17.26 -8.98
CA GLN A 41 -0.73 -15.94 -8.40
C GLN A 41 -1.65 -14.86 -8.94
N GLY A 42 -2.12 -13.99 -8.03
CA GLY A 42 -2.95 -12.85 -8.38
C GLY A 42 -2.15 -11.70 -8.99
N LEU A 43 -2.77 -11.00 -9.93
CA LEU A 43 -2.28 -9.76 -10.51
C LEU A 43 -3.15 -8.59 -10.05
N MET A 44 -2.55 -7.66 -9.31
CA MET A 44 -3.17 -6.38 -8.98
C MET A 44 -2.58 -5.29 -9.86
N LEU A 45 -3.41 -4.45 -10.49
CA LEU A 45 -2.93 -3.32 -11.28
C LEU A 45 -3.31 -1.99 -10.66
N THR A 46 -2.33 -1.09 -10.63
CA THR A 46 -2.47 0.29 -10.15
C THR A 46 -3.32 1.12 -11.13
N LEU A 47 -4.27 1.87 -10.59
CA LEU A 47 -5.12 2.79 -11.35
C LEU A 47 -4.70 4.26 -11.19
N GLU A 48 -4.26 4.64 -9.99
CA GLU A 48 -3.87 6.02 -9.68
C GLU A 48 -2.60 6.46 -10.41
N HIS A 49 -2.56 7.77 -10.72
CA HIS A 49 -1.33 8.42 -11.15
C HIS A 49 -0.38 8.59 -9.96
N ALA A 50 0.92 8.47 -10.21
CA ALA A 50 1.95 8.66 -9.17
C ALA A 50 1.97 10.09 -8.61
N GLU A 51 1.57 11.08 -9.41
CA GLU A 51 1.44 12.47 -9.02
C GLU A 51 0.00 12.77 -8.60
N TYR A 52 -0.14 13.66 -7.64
CA TYR A 52 -1.39 14.27 -7.20
C TYR A 52 -1.34 15.79 -7.46
N GLU A 53 -2.48 16.44 -7.43
CA GLU A 53 -2.53 17.90 -7.40
C GLU A 53 -2.51 18.36 -5.94
N GLU A 54 -1.56 19.21 -5.59
CA GLU A 54 -1.44 19.74 -4.25
C GLU A 54 -2.22 21.06 -4.15
N THR A 55 -3.02 21.17 -3.11
CA THR A 55 -3.74 22.40 -2.75
C THR A 55 -3.33 22.84 -1.34
N PRO A 56 -3.57 24.09 -0.95
CA PRO A 56 -3.29 24.54 0.41
C PRO A 56 -4.02 23.75 1.50
N ARG A 57 -5.10 23.05 1.15
CA ARG A 57 -5.98 22.34 2.08
C ARG A 57 -6.09 20.84 1.79
N GLY A 58 -5.15 20.28 1.01
CA GLY A 58 -5.06 18.85 0.77
C GLY A 58 -4.67 18.46 -0.63
N ARG A 59 -4.70 17.16 -0.90
CA ARG A 59 -4.26 16.53 -2.16
C ARG A 59 -5.44 15.99 -2.94
N LEU A 60 -5.43 16.20 -4.26
CA LEU A 60 -6.41 15.63 -5.18
C LEU A 60 -5.76 14.47 -5.93
N SER A 61 -6.25 13.26 -5.68
CA SER A 61 -5.84 12.06 -6.40
C SER A 61 -6.40 12.07 -7.82
N LYS A 62 -5.65 11.48 -8.76
CA LYS A 62 -6.07 11.34 -10.16
C LYS A 62 -5.68 9.98 -10.70
N ILE A 63 -6.33 9.53 -11.76
CA ILE A 63 -5.98 8.29 -12.47
C ILE A 63 -4.89 8.54 -13.51
N ILE A 64 -4.19 7.47 -13.91
CA ILE A 64 -3.30 7.49 -15.07
C ILE A 64 -4.13 7.83 -16.31
N PRO A 65 -3.69 8.80 -17.16
CA PRO A 65 -4.41 9.17 -18.37
C PRO A 65 -4.72 7.96 -19.25
N GLU A 66 -5.94 7.91 -19.78
CA GLU A 66 -6.43 6.82 -20.63
C GLU A 66 -6.42 5.42 -19.99
N TRP A 67 -6.16 5.30 -18.69
CA TRP A 67 -6.20 4.06 -17.93
C TRP A 67 -7.45 4.03 -17.05
N ASN A 68 -8.16 2.88 -17.01
CA ASN A 68 -9.42 2.74 -16.27
C ASN A 68 -9.68 1.29 -15.87
N VAL A 69 -10.68 1.06 -15.02
CA VAL A 69 -11.06 -0.26 -14.50
C VAL A 69 -11.33 -1.27 -15.64
N SER A 70 -12.02 -0.84 -16.70
CA SER A 70 -12.29 -1.70 -17.86
C SER A 70 -11.00 -2.18 -18.54
N LYS A 71 -10.00 -1.32 -18.69
CA LYS A 71 -8.70 -1.69 -19.27
C LYS A 71 -7.92 -2.62 -18.33
N ILE A 72 -7.97 -2.40 -17.02
CA ILE A 72 -7.38 -3.29 -16.01
C ILE A 72 -7.98 -4.69 -16.10
N LYS A 73 -9.31 -4.80 -16.15
CA LYS A 73 -10.01 -6.09 -16.32
C LYS A 73 -9.58 -6.79 -17.60
N ARG A 74 -9.53 -6.07 -18.74
CA ARG A 74 -9.07 -6.64 -20.02
C ARG A 74 -7.59 -7.01 -20.06
N ALA A 75 -6.77 -6.39 -19.23
CA ALA A 75 -5.36 -6.75 -19.08
C ALA A 75 -5.16 -8.06 -18.31
N GLY A 76 -6.25 -8.69 -17.83
CA GLY A 76 -6.22 -9.96 -17.11
C GLY A 76 -5.91 -9.80 -15.62
N ALA A 77 -6.08 -8.62 -15.04
CA ALA A 77 -5.87 -8.41 -13.62
C ALA A 77 -7.01 -9.03 -12.79
N ASP A 78 -6.64 -9.52 -11.61
CA ASP A 78 -7.53 -10.09 -10.59
C ASP A 78 -8.08 -9.01 -9.65
N GLY A 79 -7.47 -7.82 -9.63
CA GLY A 79 -7.96 -6.72 -8.83
C GLY A 79 -7.42 -5.36 -9.26
N VAL A 80 -8.16 -4.33 -8.89
CA VAL A 80 -7.80 -2.92 -9.08
C VAL A 80 -7.25 -2.38 -7.77
N LYS A 81 -6.08 -1.73 -7.82
CA LYS A 81 -5.56 -0.99 -6.67
C LYS A 81 -5.66 0.52 -6.95
N LEU A 82 -6.22 1.25 -5.99
CA LEU A 82 -6.27 2.71 -5.98
C LEU A 82 -5.62 3.25 -4.70
N LEU A 83 -4.71 4.21 -4.83
CA LEU A 83 -4.27 5.05 -3.72
C LEU A 83 -5.10 6.32 -3.68
N ALA A 84 -5.73 6.59 -2.54
CA ALA A 84 -6.33 7.87 -2.21
C ALA A 84 -5.54 8.56 -1.08
N TRP A 85 -5.03 9.76 -1.38
CA TRP A 85 -4.50 10.65 -0.36
C TRP A 85 -5.68 11.26 0.40
N TYR A 86 -5.89 10.86 1.65
CA TYR A 86 -7.07 11.31 2.39
C TYR A 86 -6.73 11.72 3.82
N ARG A 87 -7.29 12.86 4.20
CA ARG A 87 -7.28 13.35 5.59
C ARG A 87 -8.67 13.91 5.92
N PRO A 88 -9.27 13.51 7.04
CA PRO A 88 -10.61 13.93 7.42
C PRO A 88 -10.72 15.45 7.69
N ASP A 89 -9.62 16.10 8.06
CA ASP A 89 -9.50 17.53 8.32
C ASP A 89 -9.10 18.38 7.09
N SER A 90 -9.11 17.78 5.90
CA SER A 90 -8.87 18.48 4.63
C SER A 90 -9.97 19.50 4.31
N GLY A 91 -9.73 20.40 3.35
CA GLY A 91 -10.74 21.33 2.85
C GLY A 91 -11.95 20.60 2.27
N LYS A 92 -13.14 21.21 2.41
CA LYS A 92 -14.40 20.60 1.96
C LYS A 92 -14.36 20.13 0.50
N GLU A 93 -13.80 20.94 -0.40
CA GLU A 93 -13.71 20.61 -1.83
C GLU A 93 -12.80 19.40 -2.07
N VAL A 94 -11.69 19.30 -1.30
CA VAL A 94 -10.78 18.14 -1.35
C VAL A 94 -11.49 16.89 -0.85
N LEU A 95 -12.22 16.97 0.27
CA LEU A 95 -12.98 15.85 0.81
C LEU A 95 -14.04 15.35 -0.18
N GLU A 96 -14.80 16.27 -0.78
CA GLU A 96 -15.81 15.94 -1.78
C GLU A 96 -15.20 15.30 -3.02
N HIS A 97 -14.07 15.84 -3.51
CA HIS A 97 -13.34 15.25 -4.63
C HIS A 97 -12.91 13.82 -4.32
N GLN A 98 -12.20 13.60 -3.21
CA GLN A 98 -11.66 12.29 -2.86
C GLN A 98 -12.78 11.25 -2.63
N LYS A 99 -13.86 11.63 -1.95
CA LYS A 99 -15.02 10.76 -1.73
C LYS A 99 -15.71 10.37 -3.04
N ASN A 100 -15.94 11.33 -3.92
CA ASN A 100 -16.54 11.07 -5.23
C ASN A 100 -15.61 10.23 -6.11
N PHE A 101 -14.31 10.51 -6.07
CA PHE A 101 -13.30 9.76 -6.82
C PHE A 101 -13.27 8.28 -6.42
N VAL A 102 -13.17 7.98 -5.12
CA VAL A 102 -13.18 6.61 -4.62
C VAL A 102 -14.50 5.91 -4.93
N LYS A 103 -15.63 6.61 -4.73
CA LYS A 103 -16.96 6.07 -5.03
C LYS A 103 -17.10 5.70 -6.50
N GLN A 104 -16.70 6.58 -7.41
CA GLN A 104 -16.77 6.31 -8.84
C GLN A 104 -15.97 5.06 -9.22
N ILE A 105 -14.77 4.89 -8.67
CA ILE A 105 -13.93 3.72 -8.95
C ILE A 105 -14.56 2.45 -8.36
N GLY A 106 -15.11 2.52 -7.15
CA GLY A 106 -15.84 1.39 -6.56
C GLY A 106 -17.04 0.97 -7.40
N ASP A 107 -17.85 1.91 -7.87
CA ASP A 107 -18.98 1.64 -8.77
C ASP A 107 -18.52 0.99 -10.10
N GLU A 108 -17.39 1.44 -10.65
CA GLU A 108 -16.79 0.80 -11.84
C GLU A 108 -16.29 -0.61 -11.54
N CYS A 109 -15.65 -0.84 -10.39
CA CYS A 109 -15.19 -2.18 -10.00
C CYS A 109 -16.36 -3.16 -9.86
N VAL A 110 -17.46 -2.75 -9.26
CA VAL A 110 -18.71 -3.54 -9.22
C VAL A 110 -19.22 -3.82 -10.63
N ARG A 111 -19.27 -2.81 -11.50
CA ARG A 111 -19.76 -2.94 -12.88
C ARG A 111 -18.95 -3.94 -13.71
N TYR A 112 -17.64 -3.99 -13.51
CA TYR A 112 -16.73 -4.88 -14.26
C TYR A 112 -16.44 -6.19 -13.53
N ASP A 113 -17.07 -6.43 -12.39
CA ASP A 113 -16.89 -7.63 -11.56
C ASP A 113 -15.39 -7.89 -11.29
N ILE A 114 -14.75 -6.91 -10.66
CA ILE A 114 -13.33 -6.98 -10.31
C ILE A 114 -13.11 -6.43 -8.89
N PRO A 115 -12.40 -7.15 -8.01
CA PRO A 115 -12.09 -6.70 -6.65
C PRO A 115 -11.42 -5.33 -6.59
N PHE A 116 -11.83 -4.52 -5.61
CA PHE A 116 -11.33 -3.17 -5.37
C PHE A 116 -10.48 -3.12 -4.10
N LEU A 117 -9.18 -2.88 -4.26
CA LEU A 117 -8.24 -2.61 -3.18
C LEU A 117 -8.01 -1.11 -3.06
N LEU A 118 -8.41 -0.54 -1.91
CA LEU A 118 -8.19 0.88 -1.59
C LEU A 118 -7.01 1.04 -0.63
N GLU A 119 -5.99 1.76 -1.08
CA GLU A 119 -4.88 2.23 -0.25
C GLU A 119 -5.17 3.64 0.24
N LEU A 120 -5.08 3.83 1.56
CA LEU A 120 -5.25 5.12 2.21
C LEU A 120 -3.93 5.58 2.81
N LEU A 121 -3.57 6.84 2.56
CA LEU A 121 -2.41 7.48 3.15
C LEU A 121 -2.78 8.87 3.68
N VAL A 122 -2.39 9.13 4.92
CA VAL A 122 -2.38 10.48 5.47
C VAL A 122 -1.09 11.21 5.10
N TYR A 123 -1.09 12.53 5.13
CA TYR A 123 0.03 13.34 4.66
C TYR A 123 0.05 14.69 5.38
N PRO A 124 1.21 15.37 5.51
CA PRO A 124 1.26 16.74 6.03
C PRO A 124 0.69 17.73 5.02
N PHE A 125 0.03 18.78 5.50
CA PHE A 125 -0.26 19.96 4.69
C PHE A 125 1.02 20.78 4.47
N PRO A 126 1.07 21.64 3.42
CA PRO A 126 2.30 22.41 3.10
C PRO A 126 2.84 23.24 4.26
N ASP A 127 1.95 23.82 5.08
CA ASP A 127 2.31 24.69 6.21
C ASP A 127 2.25 23.97 7.57
N GLU A 128 2.12 22.64 7.58
CA GLU A 128 1.95 21.85 8.78
C GLU A 128 3.30 21.32 9.31
N SER A 129 3.49 21.36 10.62
CA SER A 129 4.64 20.72 11.24
C SER A 129 4.52 19.20 11.20
N LEU A 130 5.64 18.51 10.98
CA LEU A 130 5.68 17.05 11.08
C LEU A 130 5.29 16.53 12.47
N GLU A 131 5.48 17.35 13.50
CA GLU A 131 5.09 17.01 14.88
C GLU A 131 3.57 16.95 15.02
N PHE A 132 2.82 17.89 14.41
CA PHE A 132 1.36 17.83 14.40
C PHE A 132 0.86 16.53 13.76
N LEU A 133 1.41 16.17 12.59
CA LEU A 133 1.04 14.93 11.92
C LEU A 133 1.34 13.70 12.79
N LYS A 134 2.51 13.67 13.45
CA LYS A 134 2.88 12.57 14.36
C LYS A 134 1.92 12.43 15.52
N LEU A 135 1.56 13.53 16.17
CA LEU A 135 0.64 13.54 17.32
C LEU A 135 -0.77 13.09 16.97
N ASN A 136 -1.22 13.34 15.74
CA ASN A 136 -2.58 13.05 15.29
C ASN A 136 -2.66 11.83 14.37
N LYS A 137 -1.57 11.15 14.08
CA LYS A 137 -1.50 10.11 13.05
C LYS A 137 -2.53 9.01 13.26
N SER A 138 -2.63 8.47 14.47
CA SER A 138 -3.58 7.39 14.79
C SER A 138 -5.03 7.80 14.49
N MET A 139 -5.44 8.96 14.97
CA MET A 139 -6.77 9.50 14.72
C MET A 139 -7.02 9.71 13.22
N LEU A 140 -6.09 10.36 12.52
CA LEU A 140 -6.23 10.64 11.09
C LEU A 140 -6.34 9.38 10.24
N VAL A 141 -5.55 8.35 10.56
CA VAL A 141 -5.62 7.04 9.87
C VAL A 141 -6.95 6.35 10.14
N GLN A 142 -7.36 6.26 11.41
CA GLN A 142 -8.59 5.59 11.80
C GLN A 142 -9.84 6.27 11.21
N GLU A 143 -9.92 7.60 11.26
CA GLU A 143 -11.04 8.36 10.68
C GLU A 143 -11.07 8.24 9.15
N SER A 144 -9.88 8.18 8.50
CA SER A 144 -9.80 7.95 7.05
C SER A 144 -10.38 6.58 6.67
N VAL A 145 -10.04 5.54 7.43
CA VAL A 145 -10.58 4.19 7.20
C VAL A 145 -12.08 4.16 7.49
N SER A 146 -12.53 4.79 8.58
CA SER A 146 -13.94 4.87 8.96
C SER A 146 -14.82 5.47 7.86
N GLU A 147 -14.36 6.54 7.19
CA GLU A 147 -15.11 7.10 6.04
C GLU A 147 -15.30 6.09 4.93
N PHE A 148 -14.23 5.39 4.52
CA PHE A 148 -14.27 4.50 3.37
C PHE A 148 -14.71 3.06 3.69
N ALA A 149 -14.92 2.74 4.95
CA ALA A 149 -15.55 1.49 5.39
C ALA A 149 -17.06 1.45 5.06
N ASP A 150 -17.69 2.61 4.77
CA ASP A 150 -19.08 2.69 4.34
C ASP A 150 -19.29 1.86 3.05
N PRO A 151 -20.29 0.95 3.01
CA PRO A 151 -20.58 0.10 1.85
C PRO A 151 -20.77 0.84 0.53
N LYS A 152 -21.14 2.14 0.57
CA LYS A 152 -21.32 2.97 -0.62
C LYS A 152 -20.08 3.10 -1.50
N TYR A 153 -18.88 2.83 -0.95
CA TYR A 153 -17.61 2.89 -1.68
C TYR A 153 -17.21 1.56 -2.34
N SER A 154 -17.90 0.47 -2.02
CA SER A 154 -17.67 -0.86 -2.61
C SER A 154 -16.21 -1.32 -2.52
N VAL A 155 -15.53 -0.99 -1.40
CA VAL A 155 -14.16 -1.47 -1.14
C VAL A 155 -14.21 -2.93 -0.70
N ASP A 156 -13.43 -3.80 -1.33
CA ASP A 156 -13.33 -5.21 -0.97
C ASP A 156 -12.15 -5.49 -0.04
N LEU A 157 -11.04 -4.78 -0.22
CA LEU A 157 -9.80 -4.96 0.53
C LEU A 157 -9.17 -3.59 0.81
N PHE A 158 -8.77 -3.36 2.05
CA PHE A 158 -7.98 -2.19 2.41
C PHE A 158 -6.48 -2.48 2.41
N LYS A 159 -5.68 -1.51 1.96
CA LYS A 159 -4.24 -1.47 2.16
C LYS A 159 -3.93 -0.26 3.06
N LEU A 160 -3.57 -0.55 4.32
CA LEU A 160 -3.51 0.46 5.39
C LEU A 160 -2.08 0.73 5.83
N GLU A 161 -1.82 1.98 6.16
CA GLU A 161 -0.56 2.38 6.78
C GLU A 161 -0.56 2.10 8.28
N ASN A 162 0.65 2.00 8.84
CA ASN A 162 0.88 1.90 10.26
C ASN A 162 0.23 3.10 11.00
N PRO A 163 -0.73 2.86 11.92
CA PRO A 163 -1.46 3.94 12.59
C PRO A 163 -0.66 4.61 13.72
N VAL A 164 0.53 4.11 14.07
CA VAL A 164 1.43 4.70 15.07
C VAL A 164 2.71 5.19 14.42
N ASN A 165 3.51 5.99 15.12
CA ASN A 165 4.80 6.40 14.59
C ASN A 165 5.84 5.30 14.76
N ASP A 166 6.80 5.23 13.84
CA ASP A 166 7.89 4.26 13.91
C ASP A 166 8.74 4.43 15.16
N SER A 167 8.87 5.67 15.69
CA SER A 167 9.55 5.95 16.96
C SER A 167 8.90 5.27 18.15
N ASP A 168 7.58 5.12 18.13
CA ASP A 168 6.83 4.54 19.25
C ASP A 168 7.02 3.02 19.32
N LEU A 169 7.33 2.39 18.18
CA LEU A 169 7.62 0.96 18.03
C LEU A 169 9.01 0.59 18.57
N LEU A 170 9.90 1.58 18.70
CA LEU A 170 11.30 1.38 19.11
C LEU A 170 11.53 1.57 20.61
N SER A 171 10.54 2.03 21.37
CA SER A 171 10.69 2.21 22.82
C SER A 171 10.88 0.85 23.50
N GLU A 172 12.04 0.67 24.15
CA GLU A 172 12.38 -0.55 24.91
C GLU A 172 11.54 -0.70 26.19
N ASP A 173 10.86 0.35 26.59
CA ASP A 173 9.96 0.36 27.75
C ASP A 173 8.67 -0.35 27.38
N GLY A 174 8.55 -1.63 27.71
CA GLY A 174 7.39 -2.50 27.45
C GLY A 174 6.02 -1.97 27.93
N LEU A 175 5.99 -0.77 28.48
CA LEU A 175 4.81 -0.01 28.91
C LEU A 175 3.89 0.42 27.75
N ASN A 176 4.38 0.39 26.50
CA ASN A 176 3.63 0.89 25.33
C ASN A 176 3.02 -0.20 24.44
N THR A 177 3.37 -1.46 24.67
CA THR A 177 2.97 -2.57 23.78
C THR A 177 1.45 -2.77 23.75
N GLU A 178 0.79 -2.69 24.89
CA GLU A 178 -0.68 -2.86 24.97
C GLU A 178 -1.42 -1.67 24.32
N SER A 179 -0.93 -0.45 24.54
CA SER A 179 -1.55 0.72 23.93
C SER A 179 -1.37 0.74 22.41
N ILE A 180 -0.21 0.32 21.91
CA ILE A 180 0.03 0.15 20.46
C ILE A 180 -0.90 -0.92 19.89
N GLN A 181 -0.96 -2.11 20.54
CA GLN A 181 -1.85 -3.18 20.09
C GLN A 181 -3.30 -2.71 20.02
N LYS A 182 -3.77 -1.97 21.03
CA LYS A 182 -5.13 -1.42 21.04
C LYS A 182 -5.42 -0.53 19.82
N VAL A 183 -4.47 0.31 19.41
CA VAL A 183 -4.62 1.16 18.21
C VAL A 183 -4.76 0.32 16.94
N PHE A 184 -4.00 -0.78 16.81
CA PHE A 184 -4.15 -1.71 15.69
C PHE A 184 -5.46 -2.48 15.74
N ASP A 185 -5.90 -2.92 16.93
CA ASP A 185 -7.18 -3.62 17.11
C ASP A 185 -8.37 -2.73 16.72
N GLU A 186 -8.33 -1.46 17.13
CA GLU A 186 -9.33 -0.45 16.73
C GLU A 186 -9.34 -0.25 15.21
N LEU A 187 -8.16 -0.16 14.57
CA LEU A 187 -8.06 -0.06 13.12
C LEU A 187 -8.67 -1.27 12.40
N GLY A 188 -8.36 -2.49 12.88
CA GLY A 188 -8.93 -3.73 12.35
C GLY A 188 -10.45 -3.79 12.49
N GLN A 189 -11.00 -3.33 13.63
CA GLN A 189 -12.45 -3.26 13.86
C GLN A 189 -13.11 -2.22 12.95
N ILE A 190 -12.53 -1.04 12.80
CA ILE A 190 -13.04 0.04 11.95
C ILE A 190 -13.09 -0.38 10.49
N SER A 191 -12.07 -1.11 10.00
CA SER A 191 -12.03 -1.54 8.60
C SER A 191 -13.24 -2.40 8.22
N GLY A 192 -13.73 -3.27 9.14
CA GLY A 192 -14.89 -4.13 8.93
C GLY A 192 -14.78 -5.06 7.71
N ARG A 193 -13.62 -5.15 7.09
CA ARG A 193 -13.31 -5.89 5.85
C ARG A 193 -11.91 -6.45 5.93
N PRO A 194 -11.53 -7.39 5.04
CA PRO A 194 -10.13 -7.80 4.88
C PRO A 194 -9.22 -6.59 4.67
N TRP A 195 -8.05 -6.62 5.30
CA TRP A 195 -7.07 -5.57 5.14
C TRP A 195 -5.65 -6.10 5.18
N VAL A 196 -4.75 -5.43 4.50
CA VAL A 196 -3.32 -5.73 4.46
C VAL A 196 -2.51 -4.52 4.89
N MET A 197 -1.38 -4.78 5.57
CA MET A 197 -0.49 -3.74 6.04
C MET A 197 0.47 -3.30 4.93
N LEU A 198 0.66 -1.99 4.74
CA LEU A 198 1.68 -1.44 3.88
C LEU A 198 2.94 -1.05 4.65
N SER A 199 4.09 -1.05 3.97
CA SER A 199 5.36 -0.77 4.65
C SER A 199 5.70 0.71 4.81
N ALA A 200 5.08 1.61 4.05
CA ALA A 200 5.33 3.07 4.04
C ALA A 200 6.82 3.49 3.96
N GLY A 201 7.71 2.58 3.57
CA GLY A 201 9.17 2.81 3.57
C GLY A 201 9.84 2.56 4.91
N ALA A 202 9.18 1.90 5.86
CA ALA A 202 9.80 1.40 7.06
C ALA A 202 10.98 0.47 6.75
N SER A 203 11.98 0.42 7.64
CA SER A 203 13.04 -0.58 7.56
C SER A 203 12.48 -2.00 7.72
N ALA A 204 13.23 -3.02 7.29
CA ALA A 204 12.84 -4.41 7.42
C ALA A 204 12.46 -4.78 8.87
N ASP A 205 13.29 -4.37 9.85
CA ASP A 205 13.05 -4.66 11.26
C ASP A 205 11.80 -3.96 11.81
N ASN A 206 11.59 -2.69 11.47
CA ASN A 206 10.38 -1.96 11.88
C ASN A 206 9.14 -2.57 11.23
N PHE A 207 9.22 -2.93 9.95
CA PHE A 207 8.08 -3.52 9.27
C PHE A 207 7.69 -4.88 9.86
N ARG A 208 8.67 -5.70 10.25
CA ARG A 208 8.41 -6.96 10.97
C ARG A 208 7.65 -6.72 12.29
N LYS A 209 8.04 -5.71 13.07
CA LYS A 209 7.32 -5.33 14.31
C LYS A 209 5.89 -4.86 14.00
N ILE A 210 5.72 -4.02 12.99
CA ILE A 210 4.40 -3.55 12.53
C ILE A 210 3.50 -4.74 12.19
N LEU A 211 4.02 -5.73 11.44
CA LEU A 211 3.26 -6.91 11.04
C LEU A 211 2.81 -7.75 12.24
N GLN A 212 3.63 -7.88 13.28
CA GLN A 212 3.22 -8.61 14.50
C GLN A 212 1.98 -7.99 15.16
N TYR A 213 1.89 -6.65 15.23
CA TYR A 213 0.69 -5.96 15.73
C TYR A 213 -0.48 -6.10 14.75
N ALA A 214 -0.23 -5.91 13.46
CA ALA A 214 -1.25 -5.97 12.44
C ALA A 214 -1.92 -7.36 12.37
N PHE A 215 -1.15 -8.44 12.39
CA PHE A 215 -1.70 -9.80 12.37
C PHE A 215 -2.51 -10.15 13.62
N ARG A 216 -2.06 -9.71 14.81
CA ARG A 216 -2.86 -9.84 16.04
C ARG A 216 -4.18 -9.07 15.96
N ALA A 217 -4.21 -7.96 15.24
CA ALA A 217 -5.40 -7.15 15.00
C ALA A 217 -6.26 -7.65 13.81
N GLY A 218 -5.93 -8.81 13.23
CA GLY A 218 -6.70 -9.46 12.17
C GLY A 218 -6.37 -9.00 10.75
N ALA A 219 -5.19 -8.44 10.51
CA ALA A 219 -4.72 -8.22 9.14
C ALA A 219 -4.63 -9.56 8.39
N SER A 220 -5.10 -9.57 7.15
CA SER A 220 -5.09 -10.77 6.29
C SER A 220 -3.74 -11.02 5.62
N GLY A 221 -2.79 -10.09 5.77
CA GLY A 221 -1.48 -10.16 5.15
C GLY A 221 -0.81 -8.79 5.05
N PHE A 222 0.12 -8.68 4.12
CA PHE A 222 0.80 -7.42 3.81
C PHE A 222 0.91 -7.19 2.30
N LEU A 223 1.04 -5.93 1.91
CA LEU A 223 1.39 -5.53 0.55
C LEU A 223 2.54 -4.52 0.63
N ALA A 224 3.76 -5.03 0.61
CA ALA A 224 4.98 -4.28 0.84
C ALA A 224 5.87 -4.25 -0.41
N GLY A 225 6.75 -3.27 -0.45
CA GLY A 225 7.75 -3.11 -1.50
C GLY A 225 9.10 -2.76 -0.91
N ARG A 226 9.34 -1.49 -0.64
CA ARG A 226 10.66 -0.97 -0.22
C ARG A 226 11.25 -1.67 1.02
N ALA A 227 10.46 -2.05 1.99
CA ALA A 227 10.94 -2.80 3.15
C ALA A 227 11.58 -4.15 2.77
N ILE A 228 11.25 -4.69 1.58
CA ILE A 228 11.76 -5.98 1.10
C ILE A 228 12.98 -5.80 0.19
N TRP A 229 12.90 -4.85 -0.75
CA TRP A 229 13.86 -4.80 -1.86
C TRP A 229 14.78 -3.55 -1.87
N TRP A 230 14.51 -2.54 -1.02
CA TRP A 230 15.19 -1.25 -1.12
C TRP A 230 16.69 -1.32 -0.86
N GLU A 231 17.11 -2.05 0.16
CA GLU A 231 18.54 -2.21 0.49
C GLU A 231 19.28 -2.97 -0.61
N SER A 232 18.70 -4.07 -1.11
CA SER A 232 19.27 -4.80 -2.25
C SER A 232 19.43 -3.92 -3.48
N PHE A 233 18.47 -3.01 -3.73
CA PHE A 233 18.55 -2.08 -4.85
C PHE A 233 19.62 -1.00 -4.63
N VAL A 234 19.56 -0.28 -3.53
CA VAL A 234 20.44 0.91 -3.29
C VAL A 234 21.89 0.50 -3.19
N ASN A 235 22.18 -0.59 -2.51
CA ASN A 235 23.57 -1.05 -2.29
C ASN A 235 24.23 -1.60 -3.57
N ASN A 236 23.43 -1.99 -4.57
CA ASN A 236 23.94 -2.63 -5.78
C ASN A 236 23.65 -1.82 -7.05
N PHE A 237 22.97 -0.67 -6.96
CA PHE A 237 22.72 0.18 -8.12
C PHE A 237 24.02 0.70 -8.73
N PRO A 238 24.20 0.67 -10.07
CA PRO A 238 23.20 0.31 -11.09
C PRO A 238 23.29 -1.16 -11.59
N GLU A 239 23.98 -2.05 -10.90
CA GLU A 239 24.33 -3.38 -11.37
C GLU A 239 23.17 -4.38 -11.21
N ILE A 240 22.41 -4.61 -12.27
CA ILE A 240 21.19 -5.45 -12.28
C ILE A 240 21.45 -6.87 -11.75
N ASP A 241 22.56 -7.50 -12.14
CA ASP A 241 22.89 -8.87 -11.70
C ASP A 241 23.24 -8.92 -10.20
N GLN A 242 23.81 -7.87 -9.64
CA GLN A 242 24.09 -7.79 -8.21
C GLN A 242 22.79 -7.52 -7.42
N ILE A 243 21.91 -6.67 -7.95
CA ILE A 243 20.57 -6.47 -7.38
C ILE A 243 19.84 -7.79 -7.30
N ARG A 244 19.82 -8.58 -8.38
CA ARG A 244 19.20 -9.91 -8.44
C ARG A 244 19.77 -10.85 -7.36
N LYS A 245 21.08 -10.99 -7.28
CA LYS A 245 21.73 -11.87 -6.30
C LYS A 245 21.41 -11.50 -4.87
N SER A 246 21.41 -10.20 -4.54
CA SER A 246 21.05 -9.72 -3.21
C SER A 246 19.57 -9.98 -2.90
N LEU A 247 18.66 -9.78 -3.87
CA LEU A 247 17.24 -10.08 -3.70
C LEU A 247 16.98 -11.57 -3.46
N GLU A 248 17.61 -12.45 -4.23
CA GLU A 248 17.46 -13.90 -4.10
C GLU A 248 18.00 -14.41 -2.75
N LEU A 249 19.01 -13.75 -2.19
CA LEU A 249 19.60 -14.11 -0.91
C LEU A 249 18.84 -13.45 0.26
N ASP A 250 18.78 -12.13 0.29
CA ASP A 250 18.30 -11.35 1.44
C ASP A 250 16.81 -11.05 1.36
N GLY A 251 16.33 -10.63 0.18
CA GLY A 251 14.92 -10.29 -0.05
C GLY A 251 13.99 -11.48 0.11
N VAL A 252 14.34 -12.62 -0.50
CA VAL A 252 13.57 -13.88 -0.39
C VAL A 252 13.58 -14.38 1.05
N LYS A 253 14.74 -14.37 1.71
CA LYS A 253 14.86 -14.77 3.12
C LYS A 253 13.93 -13.92 3.99
N TYR A 254 13.99 -12.61 3.81
CA TYR A 254 13.14 -11.69 4.58
C TYR A 254 11.65 -11.91 4.30
N MET A 255 11.25 -12.14 3.04
CA MET A 255 9.85 -12.47 2.72
C MET A 255 9.37 -13.74 3.41
N ARG A 256 10.18 -14.81 3.43
CA ARG A 256 9.84 -16.02 4.18
C ARG A 256 9.65 -15.75 5.67
N GLU A 257 10.57 -14.99 6.27
CA GLU A 257 10.48 -14.63 7.68
C GLU A 257 9.20 -13.87 8.03
N ILE A 258 8.73 -12.97 7.16
CA ILE A 258 7.49 -12.21 7.42
C ILE A 258 6.22 -12.95 6.97
N ASN A 259 6.33 -13.94 6.08
CA ASN A 259 5.23 -14.85 5.75
C ASN A 259 4.95 -15.86 6.87
N ASP A 260 5.94 -16.15 7.72
CA ASP A 260 5.83 -17.11 8.84
C ASP A 260 5.31 -16.46 10.13
N LEU A 261 5.04 -15.13 10.16
CA LEU A 261 4.49 -14.42 11.32
C LEU A 261 3.00 -14.72 11.52
#